data_2c82e71d5d3ca584e3e784e300ad35c3
#
_entry.id   2c82e71d5d3ca584e3e784e300ad35c3
#
_cell.length_a   1.000
_cell.length_b   1.000
_cell.length_c   1.000
_cell.angle_alpha   90.00
_cell.angle_beta   90.00
_cell.angle_gamma   90.00
#
_symmetry.space_group_name_H-M   'P 1'
#
loop_
_entity.id
_entity.type
_entity.pdbx_description
1 polymer ?
#
loop_
_entity_poly.entity_id
_entity_poly.type
_entity_poly.pdbx_seq_one_letter_code
_entity_poly.pdbx_strand_id
1 'polypeptide(L)'
;MKTHIKLLSATIVALLIGSAHAAVTQEEADQLKTTLTPLGAERAGNKDGSIPEWKGCPDLKAPLDKLKAGDRRWDPYANEKPLYSVTAANMAQYEDKLSEGVKALLAKYPQTMRLDVYPTHRNHCAPDYVYENTYKNATRAKYVTNGKEDGVEGAVAGIPFPIPKNGIEVRWNLNMRWRGVAFESKDRHYSFTSSGQPVLGSQAHQFEQYDAYQEGLTPEEHAKQGYPNFKFMQFVDQPTFRAGEGLMVLDSTNCTVQDRQAWQYLVGQRRVRRAPTVGWDTPDFVVSGSNFFDEVFGSVLSCNERYEYKLLGKKEMLIPYNNNKLFSLTEKEMFGQNHHNPDVLRWELHRVWVVEATLKDGKRHAVQKRKFYVDEDTWSTAMFDGWDHSGKIWRVSISPAYYFPDVPGMLIHNDFLYVLDGAWSTRGVMYEPGFQMRQIPMKSKTEFGPDTLSARNIR
;
A
#
# COMPACT_ATOMS: atom_id res chain seq x y z
N MET A 1 72.95 30.93 11.06
CA MET A 1 71.89 30.89 10.00
C MET A 1 70.98 29.73 10.33
N LYS A 2 69.74 30.04 10.86
CA LYS A 2 68.71 29.05 11.14
C LYS A 2 67.50 29.38 10.25
N THR A 3 67.24 28.48 9.30
CA THR A 3 66.16 28.61 8.32
C THR A 3 64.88 28.02 8.94
N HIS A 4 63.87 28.85 9.14
CA HIS A 4 62.55 28.39 9.60
C HIS A 4 61.71 28.00 8.38
N ILE A 5 61.35 26.71 8.28
CA ILE A 5 60.36 26.18 7.34
C ILE A 5 58.98 26.31 8.01
N LYS A 6 58.11 27.15 7.46
CA LYS A 6 56.68 27.24 7.86
C LYS A 6 55.90 26.15 7.09
N LEU A 7 55.41 25.15 7.79
CA LEU A 7 54.39 24.23 7.29
C LEU A 7 53.01 24.95 7.21
N LEU A 8 52.48 25.10 6.02
CA LEU A 8 51.09 25.48 5.81
C LEU A 8 50.23 24.20 5.91
N SER A 9 49.45 24.09 6.96
CA SER A 9 48.43 23.04 7.06
C SER A 9 47.18 23.49 6.28
N ALA A 10 46.95 22.86 5.14
CA ALA A 10 45.73 23.01 4.36
C ALA A 10 44.62 22.09 4.95
N THR A 11 43.66 22.66 5.65
CA THR A 11 42.48 21.92 6.14
C THR A 11 41.52 21.72 4.97
N ILE A 12 41.45 20.48 4.46
CA ILE A 12 40.43 20.09 3.47
C ILE A 12 39.13 19.88 4.22
N VAL A 13 38.21 20.86 4.11
CA VAL A 13 36.81 20.69 4.52
C VAL A 13 36.15 19.82 3.45
N ALA A 14 35.96 18.53 3.73
CA ALA A 14 35.12 17.66 2.94
C ALA A 14 33.66 18.08 3.12
N LEU A 15 33.11 18.83 2.18
CA LEU A 15 31.67 19.03 2.03
C LEU A 15 31.08 17.67 1.69
N LEU A 16 30.38 17.09 2.65
CA LEU A 16 29.43 15.99 2.42
C LEU A 16 28.27 16.56 1.57
N ILE A 17 28.44 16.51 0.26
CA ILE A 17 27.37 16.76 -0.69
C ILE A 17 26.45 15.54 -0.56
N GLY A 18 25.39 15.64 0.23
CA GLY A 18 24.29 14.71 0.20
C GLY A 18 23.83 14.59 -1.25
N SER A 19 23.79 13.37 -1.78
CA SER A 19 23.33 13.09 -3.15
C SER A 19 21.86 13.45 -3.23
N ALA A 20 21.55 14.71 -3.57
CA ALA A 20 20.24 15.10 -4.02
C ALA A 20 20.02 14.39 -5.37
N HIS A 21 19.21 13.33 -5.39
CA HIS A 21 18.76 12.76 -6.65
C HIS A 21 18.02 13.86 -7.43
N ALA A 22 18.54 14.20 -8.59
CA ALA A 22 17.98 15.25 -9.43
C ALA A 22 16.57 14.84 -9.87
N ALA A 23 15.62 15.75 -9.72
CA ALA A 23 14.32 15.67 -10.36
C ALA A 23 14.49 15.38 -11.87
N VAL A 24 13.48 14.78 -12.48
CA VAL A 24 13.50 14.55 -13.95
C VAL A 24 13.52 15.89 -14.69
N THR A 25 14.02 15.87 -15.93
CA THR A 25 13.99 17.07 -16.78
C THR A 25 12.55 17.43 -17.19
N GLN A 26 12.35 18.66 -17.66
CA GLN A 26 11.04 19.07 -18.16
C GLN A 26 10.58 18.22 -19.35
N GLU A 27 11.49 17.84 -20.24
CA GLU A 27 11.23 16.96 -21.38
C GLU A 27 10.78 15.55 -20.94
N GLU A 28 11.40 15.01 -19.89
CA GLU A 28 10.96 13.75 -19.30
C GLU A 28 9.57 13.89 -18.68
N ALA A 29 9.30 14.97 -17.93
CA ALA A 29 7.99 15.25 -17.35
C ALA A 29 6.89 15.39 -18.41
N ASP A 30 7.19 15.96 -19.56
CA ASP A 30 6.22 16.11 -20.67
C ASP A 30 5.75 14.78 -21.24
N GLN A 31 6.45 13.68 -20.99
CA GLN A 31 5.98 12.34 -21.33
C GLN A 31 4.66 11.97 -20.60
N LEU A 32 4.38 12.56 -19.42
CA LEU A 32 3.12 12.37 -18.70
C LEU A 32 1.88 12.86 -19.48
N LYS A 33 2.08 13.70 -20.50
CA LYS A 33 1.03 14.20 -21.39
C LYS A 33 0.90 13.40 -22.69
N THR A 34 1.89 12.55 -23.01
CA THR A 34 2.00 11.88 -24.32
C THR A 34 2.11 10.38 -24.21
N THR A 35 3.29 9.85 -23.96
CA THR A 35 3.61 8.42 -23.94
C THR A 35 3.27 7.72 -22.61
N LEU A 36 3.21 8.48 -21.53
CA LEU A 36 2.79 8.00 -20.22
C LEU A 36 1.38 8.47 -19.90
N THR A 37 0.74 7.78 -18.96
CA THR A 37 -0.49 8.26 -18.33
C THR A 37 -0.16 9.44 -17.39
N PRO A 38 -1.15 10.24 -16.99
CA PRO A 38 -0.89 11.35 -16.05
C PRO A 38 -0.30 10.93 -14.70
N LEU A 39 -0.39 9.65 -14.34
CA LEU A 39 0.20 9.09 -13.11
C LEU A 39 1.53 8.35 -13.34
N GLY A 40 2.03 8.28 -14.59
CA GLY A 40 3.35 7.75 -14.92
C GLY A 40 3.41 6.32 -15.45
N ALA A 41 2.27 5.66 -15.65
CA ALA A 41 2.21 4.36 -16.30
C ALA A 41 2.43 4.47 -17.81
N GLU A 42 2.85 3.41 -18.49
CA GLU A 42 2.91 3.38 -19.96
C GLU A 42 1.49 3.47 -20.54
N ARG A 43 1.26 4.46 -21.43
CA ARG A 43 -0.05 4.64 -22.05
C ARG A 43 -0.39 3.53 -23.03
N ALA A 44 0.58 3.11 -23.84
CA ALA A 44 0.39 2.08 -24.87
C ALA A 44 0.05 0.71 -24.27
N GLY A 45 -0.71 -0.09 -24.99
CA GLY A 45 -0.88 -1.50 -24.73
C GLY A 45 0.39 -2.30 -24.97
N ASN A 46 0.39 -3.58 -24.58
CA ASN A 46 1.51 -4.47 -24.90
C ASN A 46 1.38 -5.06 -26.33
N LYS A 47 2.42 -5.79 -26.77
CA LYS A 47 2.53 -6.26 -28.15
C LYS A 47 1.44 -7.24 -28.58
N ASP A 48 0.98 -8.09 -27.67
CA ASP A 48 -0.03 -9.12 -27.96
C ASP A 48 -1.46 -8.65 -27.65
N GLY A 49 -1.63 -7.41 -27.15
CA GLY A 49 -2.92 -6.80 -26.83
C GLY A 49 -3.55 -7.30 -25.54
N SER A 50 -2.89 -8.17 -24.79
CA SER A 50 -3.41 -8.67 -23.51
C SER A 50 -3.44 -7.59 -22.40
N ILE A 51 -2.58 -6.57 -22.51
CA ILE A 51 -2.69 -5.32 -21.73
C ILE A 51 -3.15 -4.23 -22.70
N PRO A 52 -4.37 -3.66 -22.55
CA PRO A 52 -4.88 -2.65 -23.47
C PRO A 52 -4.19 -1.30 -23.27
N GLU A 53 -4.27 -0.45 -24.31
CA GLU A 53 -3.91 0.96 -24.19
C GLU A 53 -4.81 1.66 -23.16
N TRP A 54 -4.20 2.52 -22.34
CA TRP A 54 -4.97 3.40 -21.45
C TRP A 54 -5.55 4.57 -22.26
N LYS A 55 -6.88 4.65 -22.32
CA LYS A 55 -7.65 5.65 -23.10
C LYS A 55 -8.32 6.72 -22.25
N GLY A 56 -7.95 6.83 -21.00
CA GLY A 56 -8.60 7.71 -20.02
C GLY A 56 -9.52 6.94 -19.07
N CYS A 57 -10.24 7.68 -18.25
CA CYS A 57 -11.14 7.14 -17.24
C CYS A 57 -12.38 6.51 -17.91
N PRO A 58 -12.65 5.22 -17.71
CA PRO A 58 -13.83 4.60 -18.26
C PRO A 58 -15.08 5.04 -17.50
N ASP A 59 -16.17 5.26 -18.23
CA ASP A 59 -17.48 5.43 -17.64
C ASP A 59 -18.14 4.05 -17.43
N LEU A 60 -17.93 3.48 -16.25
CA LEU A 60 -18.41 2.14 -15.89
C LEU A 60 -19.89 2.11 -15.48
N LYS A 61 -20.60 3.25 -15.52
CA LYS A 61 -22.05 3.35 -15.23
C LYS A 61 -22.43 2.77 -13.86
N ALA A 62 -21.65 3.09 -12.83
CA ALA A 62 -21.95 2.64 -11.48
C ALA A 62 -23.32 3.14 -11.02
N PRO A 63 -24.20 2.28 -10.46
CA PRO A 63 -25.54 2.66 -10.02
C PRO A 63 -25.50 3.34 -8.64
N LEU A 64 -24.79 4.45 -8.52
CA LEU A 64 -24.58 5.15 -7.25
C LEU A 64 -25.89 5.62 -6.62
N ASP A 65 -26.91 5.91 -7.43
CA ASP A 65 -28.27 6.27 -7.00
C ASP A 65 -29.02 5.12 -6.33
N LYS A 66 -28.62 3.87 -6.59
CA LYS A 66 -29.27 2.66 -6.03
C LYS A 66 -28.50 2.07 -4.86
N LEU A 67 -27.24 2.47 -4.66
CA LEU A 67 -26.44 2.01 -3.53
C LEU A 67 -26.61 2.95 -2.35
N LYS A 68 -26.73 2.39 -1.14
CA LYS A 68 -26.67 3.20 0.08
C LYS A 68 -25.26 3.80 0.22
N ALA A 69 -25.16 4.96 0.85
CA ALA A 69 -23.87 5.59 1.11
C ALA A 69 -22.94 4.63 1.87
N GLY A 70 -21.79 4.30 1.27
CA GLY A 70 -20.82 3.34 1.80
C GLY A 70 -21.04 1.88 1.42
N ASP A 71 -22.11 1.54 0.69
CA ASP A 71 -22.30 0.21 0.11
C ASP A 71 -21.42 0.07 -1.13
N ARG A 72 -20.61 -0.97 -1.18
CA ARG A 72 -19.65 -1.25 -2.27
C ARG A 72 -20.01 -2.50 -3.08
N ARG A 73 -21.18 -3.09 -2.85
CA ARG A 73 -21.65 -4.32 -3.50
C ARG A 73 -22.06 -4.08 -4.95
N TRP A 74 -21.10 -3.72 -5.75
CA TRP A 74 -21.24 -3.55 -7.18
C TRP A 74 -19.95 -4.00 -7.87
N ASP A 75 -20.09 -4.84 -8.89
CA ASP A 75 -18.99 -5.35 -9.69
C ASP A 75 -19.22 -5.01 -11.15
N PRO A 76 -18.39 -4.13 -11.76
CA PRO A 76 -18.51 -3.75 -13.17
C PRO A 76 -18.29 -4.91 -14.13
N TYR A 77 -17.61 -5.97 -13.69
CA TYR A 77 -17.20 -7.11 -14.51
C TYR A 77 -17.83 -8.43 -14.06
N ALA A 78 -18.93 -8.39 -13.33
CA ALA A 78 -19.62 -9.57 -12.78
C ALA A 78 -19.98 -10.64 -13.81
N ASN A 79 -20.19 -10.26 -15.07
CA ASN A 79 -20.57 -11.17 -16.14
C ASN A 79 -19.40 -11.77 -16.93
N GLU A 80 -18.17 -11.32 -16.67
CA GLU A 80 -16.99 -11.86 -17.35
C GLU A 80 -16.61 -13.23 -16.83
N LYS A 81 -16.05 -14.03 -17.73
CA LYS A 81 -15.52 -15.36 -17.40
C LYS A 81 -14.01 -15.37 -17.53
N PRO A 82 -13.32 -16.23 -16.77
CA PRO A 82 -11.88 -16.36 -16.92
C PRO A 82 -11.53 -16.85 -18.34
N LEU A 83 -10.44 -16.32 -18.87
CA LEU A 83 -9.85 -16.74 -20.15
C LEU A 83 -9.16 -18.10 -19.99
N TYR A 84 -8.48 -18.28 -18.88
CA TYR A 84 -7.78 -19.51 -18.49
C TYR A 84 -7.50 -19.51 -16.98
N SER A 85 -7.08 -20.67 -16.48
CA SER A 85 -6.64 -20.81 -15.09
C SER A 85 -5.19 -21.26 -15.02
N VAL A 86 -4.42 -20.67 -14.11
CA VAL A 86 -3.06 -21.11 -13.76
C VAL A 86 -3.13 -21.97 -12.52
N THR A 87 -2.57 -23.18 -12.60
CA THR A 87 -2.53 -24.19 -11.53
C THR A 87 -1.10 -24.69 -11.37
N ALA A 88 -0.83 -25.52 -10.37
CA ALA A 88 0.46 -26.19 -10.20
C ALA A 88 0.88 -27.00 -11.44
N ALA A 89 -0.08 -27.57 -12.20
CA ALA A 89 0.19 -28.41 -13.37
C ALA A 89 0.71 -27.61 -14.58
N ASN A 90 0.31 -26.36 -14.74
CA ASN A 90 0.68 -25.54 -15.88
C ASN A 90 1.46 -24.26 -15.53
N MET A 91 1.79 -24.01 -14.26
CA MET A 91 2.45 -22.77 -13.81
C MET A 91 3.81 -22.52 -14.50
N ALA A 92 4.50 -23.58 -14.95
CA ALA A 92 5.75 -23.44 -15.68
C ALA A 92 5.61 -22.65 -16.99
N GLN A 93 4.43 -22.66 -17.62
CA GLN A 93 4.12 -21.90 -18.85
C GLN A 93 3.94 -20.38 -18.58
N TYR A 94 3.77 -20.01 -17.33
CA TYR A 94 3.52 -18.63 -16.87
C TYR A 94 4.56 -18.15 -15.85
N GLU A 95 5.71 -18.83 -15.78
CA GLU A 95 6.70 -18.61 -14.72
C GLU A 95 7.18 -17.14 -14.64
N ASP A 96 7.36 -16.49 -15.78
CA ASP A 96 7.76 -15.11 -15.91
C ASP A 96 6.69 -14.11 -15.44
N LYS A 97 5.42 -14.53 -15.38
CA LYS A 97 4.24 -13.73 -14.99
C LYS A 97 3.80 -13.96 -13.54
N LEU A 98 4.47 -14.85 -12.81
CA LEU A 98 4.14 -15.19 -11.43
C LEU A 98 5.21 -14.70 -10.46
N SER A 99 4.78 -14.25 -9.27
CA SER A 99 5.70 -14.00 -8.16
C SER A 99 6.25 -15.32 -7.58
N GLU A 100 7.39 -15.26 -6.92
CA GLU A 100 7.95 -16.45 -6.26
C GLU A 100 7.04 -16.97 -5.15
N GLY A 101 6.34 -16.05 -4.46
CA GLY A 101 5.35 -16.40 -3.44
C GLY A 101 4.13 -17.11 -4.01
N VAL A 102 3.59 -16.60 -5.11
CA VAL A 102 2.45 -17.25 -5.80
C VAL A 102 2.85 -18.65 -6.32
N LYS A 103 4.03 -18.81 -6.91
CA LYS A 103 4.56 -20.13 -7.30
C LYS A 103 4.66 -21.06 -6.11
N ALA A 104 5.15 -20.58 -4.97
CA ALA A 104 5.25 -21.37 -3.74
C ALA A 104 3.87 -21.78 -3.21
N LEU A 105 2.86 -20.92 -3.27
CA LEU A 105 1.47 -21.25 -2.89
C LEU A 105 0.87 -22.30 -3.82
N LEU A 106 1.02 -22.16 -5.14
CA LEU A 106 0.57 -23.15 -6.12
C LEU A 106 1.23 -24.52 -5.90
N ALA A 107 2.55 -24.54 -5.64
CA ALA A 107 3.27 -25.77 -5.35
C ALA A 107 2.87 -26.40 -4.01
N LYS A 108 2.57 -25.58 -2.99
CA LYS A 108 2.16 -26.04 -1.67
C LYS A 108 0.74 -26.62 -1.65
N TYR A 109 -0.17 -26.03 -2.43
CA TYR A 109 -1.59 -26.38 -2.47
C TYR A 109 -2.05 -26.77 -3.89
N PRO A 110 -1.43 -27.80 -4.52
CA PRO A 110 -1.60 -28.09 -5.95
C PRO A 110 -3.02 -28.50 -6.34
N GLN A 111 -3.82 -28.97 -5.40
CA GLN A 111 -5.20 -29.44 -5.65
C GLN A 111 -6.26 -28.34 -5.43
N THR A 112 -5.92 -27.28 -4.71
CA THR A 112 -6.92 -26.29 -4.27
C THR A 112 -6.59 -24.86 -4.68
N MET A 113 -5.31 -24.52 -4.88
CA MET A 113 -4.89 -23.16 -5.29
C MET A 113 -4.84 -23.06 -6.81
N ARG A 114 -5.43 -21.99 -7.33
CA ARG A 114 -5.33 -21.59 -8.75
C ARG A 114 -5.52 -20.09 -8.90
N LEU A 115 -5.16 -19.58 -10.05
CA LEU A 115 -5.41 -18.20 -10.46
C LEU A 115 -6.34 -18.24 -11.67
N ASP A 116 -7.55 -17.73 -11.55
CA ASP A 116 -8.48 -17.55 -12.67
C ASP A 116 -8.18 -16.19 -13.33
N VAL A 117 -7.69 -16.22 -14.57
CA VAL A 117 -7.19 -15.05 -15.29
C VAL A 117 -8.26 -14.51 -16.23
N TYR A 118 -8.54 -13.22 -16.09
CA TYR A 118 -9.56 -12.49 -16.84
C TYR A 118 -8.96 -11.47 -17.81
N PRO A 119 -9.76 -10.90 -18.71
CA PRO A 119 -9.32 -9.76 -19.52
C PRO A 119 -8.86 -8.61 -18.65
N THR A 120 -7.79 -7.94 -19.07
CA THR A 120 -7.22 -6.79 -18.33
C THR A 120 -8.02 -5.52 -18.57
N HIS A 121 -8.35 -4.81 -17.48
CA HIS A 121 -8.99 -3.50 -17.52
C HIS A 121 -8.18 -2.48 -16.75
N ARG A 122 -7.81 -1.37 -17.43
CA ARG A 122 -7.04 -0.27 -16.86
C ARG A 122 -7.95 0.90 -16.51
N ASN A 123 -8.60 0.84 -15.37
CA ASN A 123 -9.66 1.75 -14.94
C ASN A 123 -9.27 2.61 -13.72
N HIS A 124 -7.99 2.66 -13.34
CA HIS A 124 -7.53 3.58 -12.32
C HIS A 124 -7.48 5.01 -12.85
N CYS A 125 -8.07 5.93 -12.08
CA CYS A 125 -8.14 7.35 -12.38
C CYS A 125 -7.92 8.19 -11.14
N ALA A 126 -7.75 9.49 -11.36
CA ALA A 126 -7.69 10.49 -10.29
C ALA A 126 -8.34 11.79 -10.78
N PRO A 127 -8.72 12.71 -9.90
CA PRO A 127 -9.16 14.06 -10.28
C PRO A 127 -8.06 14.86 -10.98
N ASP A 128 -8.46 15.83 -11.78
CA ASP A 128 -7.53 16.65 -12.58
C ASP A 128 -6.44 17.33 -11.73
N TYR A 129 -6.79 17.84 -10.55
CA TYR A 129 -5.79 18.45 -9.67
C TYR A 129 -4.67 17.48 -9.24
N VAL A 130 -4.96 16.17 -9.16
CA VAL A 130 -3.97 15.13 -8.87
C VAL A 130 -3.04 14.93 -10.07
N TYR A 131 -3.60 14.91 -11.28
CA TYR A 131 -2.81 14.84 -12.52
C TYR A 131 -1.89 16.05 -12.70
N GLU A 132 -2.43 17.25 -12.50
CA GLU A 132 -1.64 18.49 -12.57
C GLU A 132 -0.51 18.53 -11.54
N ASN A 133 -0.79 18.12 -10.30
CA ASN A 133 0.23 18.07 -9.27
C ASN A 133 1.25 16.97 -9.50
N THR A 134 0.86 15.80 -10.03
CA THR A 134 1.79 14.75 -10.44
C THR A 134 2.79 15.27 -11.47
N TYR A 135 2.30 16.01 -12.48
CA TYR A 135 3.16 16.65 -13.46
C TYR A 135 4.13 17.68 -12.83
N LYS A 136 3.63 18.55 -11.95
CA LYS A 136 4.47 19.51 -11.22
C LYS A 136 5.48 18.80 -10.30
N ASN A 137 5.05 17.73 -9.61
CA ASN A 137 5.90 16.95 -8.71
C ASN A 137 7.07 16.30 -9.45
N ALA A 138 6.90 15.86 -10.69
CA ALA A 138 7.95 15.23 -11.49
C ALA A 138 9.26 16.05 -11.51
N THR A 139 9.16 17.38 -11.56
CA THR A 139 10.33 18.28 -11.60
C THR A 139 10.67 18.93 -10.26
N ARG A 140 9.76 18.95 -9.27
CA ARG A 140 9.97 19.65 -7.99
C ARG A 140 10.16 18.74 -6.79
N ALA A 141 9.69 17.48 -6.86
CA ALA A 141 9.85 16.53 -5.76
C ALA A 141 11.31 16.18 -5.54
N LYS A 142 11.71 16.09 -4.27
CA LYS A 142 13.06 15.72 -3.86
C LYS A 142 13.02 14.63 -2.80
N TYR A 143 13.77 13.56 -3.02
CA TYR A 143 14.09 12.63 -1.97
C TYR A 143 15.11 13.27 -1.02
N VAL A 144 14.85 13.21 0.27
CA VAL A 144 15.71 13.76 1.32
C VAL A 144 16.04 12.68 2.34
N THR A 145 17.25 12.74 2.91
CA THR A 145 17.66 11.83 3.99
C THR A 145 18.73 12.48 4.86
N ASN A 146 18.70 12.16 6.14
CA ASN A 146 19.76 12.51 7.10
C ASN A 146 20.68 11.31 7.41
N GLY A 147 20.59 10.23 6.60
CA GLY A 147 21.34 8.99 6.77
C GLY A 147 20.68 7.99 7.72
N LYS A 148 19.78 8.46 8.60
CA LYS A 148 19.00 7.62 9.51
C LYS A 148 17.55 7.50 9.04
N GLU A 149 16.92 8.63 8.80
CA GLU A 149 15.55 8.75 8.32
C GLU A 149 15.52 9.33 6.91
N ASP A 150 14.42 9.16 6.21
CA ASP A 150 14.20 9.68 4.87
C ASP A 150 12.86 10.41 4.72
N GLY A 151 12.66 11.03 3.55
CA GLY A 151 11.45 11.76 3.26
C GLY A 151 11.36 12.25 1.83
N VAL A 152 10.25 12.92 1.55
CA VAL A 152 9.97 13.63 0.30
C VAL A 152 9.61 15.08 0.60
N GLU A 153 10.24 15.99 -0.09
CA GLU A 153 9.94 17.42 -0.09
C GLU A 153 9.44 17.88 -1.46
N GLY A 154 8.69 18.95 -1.49
CA GLY A 154 8.21 19.59 -2.70
C GLY A 154 7.01 18.90 -3.37
N ALA A 155 6.66 17.66 -2.99
CA ALA A 155 5.52 16.95 -3.55
C ALA A 155 4.27 17.09 -2.68
N VAL A 156 3.15 17.44 -3.33
CA VAL A 156 1.80 17.46 -2.74
C VAL A 156 0.77 17.05 -3.79
N ALA A 157 -0.35 16.54 -3.35
CA ALA A 157 -1.56 16.26 -4.11
C ALA A 157 -1.35 15.51 -5.44
N GLY A 158 -0.33 14.67 -5.51
CA GLY A 158 0.01 13.87 -6.69
C GLY A 158 1.16 12.91 -6.41
N ILE A 159 1.46 12.04 -7.38
CA ILE A 159 2.58 11.09 -7.30
C ILE A 159 3.90 11.89 -7.24
N PRO A 160 4.78 11.60 -6.27
CA PRO A 160 6.02 12.37 -6.13
C PRO A 160 7.04 12.13 -7.27
N PHE A 161 7.22 10.88 -7.70
CA PHE A 161 8.22 10.49 -8.70
C PHE A 161 7.57 9.66 -9.82
N PRO A 162 6.70 10.24 -10.66
CA PRO A 162 5.95 9.46 -11.67
C PRO A 162 6.85 8.80 -12.73
N ILE A 163 8.11 9.22 -12.82
CA ILE A 163 9.15 8.63 -13.66
C ILE A 163 10.34 8.24 -12.75
N PRO A 164 10.19 7.18 -11.95
CA PRO A 164 11.18 6.83 -10.94
C PRO A 164 12.48 6.32 -11.55
N LYS A 165 13.61 6.71 -10.96
CA LYS A 165 14.96 6.32 -11.37
C LYS A 165 15.54 5.19 -10.50
N ASN A 166 14.95 4.93 -9.34
CA ASN A 166 15.46 3.95 -8.38
C ASN A 166 14.33 3.36 -7.51
N GLY A 167 14.66 2.37 -6.67
CA GLY A 167 13.68 1.65 -5.87
C GLY A 167 13.08 2.46 -4.73
N ILE A 168 13.81 3.44 -4.18
CA ILE A 168 13.28 4.27 -3.10
C ILE A 168 12.24 5.27 -3.62
N GLU A 169 12.36 5.75 -4.84
CA GLU A 169 11.35 6.59 -5.48
C GLU A 169 10.05 5.81 -5.72
N VAL A 170 10.13 4.56 -6.21
CA VAL A 170 8.96 3.68 -6.33
C VAL A 170 8.31 3.43 -4.96
N ARG A 171 9.11 3.21 -3.93
CA ARG A 171 8.61 3.02 -2.56
C ARG A 171 7.88 4.28 -2.06
N TRP A 172 8.37 5.48 -2.36
CA TRP A 172 7.68 6.71 -1.99
C TRP A 172 6.41 6.95 -2.82
N ASN A 173 6.39 6.58 -4.10
CA ASN A 173 5.16 6.57 -4.89
C ASN A 173 4.10 5.65 -4.28
N LEU A 174 4.50 4.44 -3.89
CA LEU A 174 3.62 3.52 -3.16
C LEU A 174 3.05 4.14 -1.89
N ASN A 175 3.86 4.85 -1.12
CA ASN A 175 3.44 5.48 0.13
C ASN A 175 2.51 6.69 -0.09
N MET A 176 2.77 7.46 -1.15
CA MET A 176 2.05 8.67 -1.52
C MET A 176 1.11 8.47 -2.73
N ARG A 177 0.68 7.25 -3.03
CA ARG A 177 -0.25 6.98 -4.14
C ARG A 177 -1.61 7.63 -3.94
N TRP A 178 -2.30 7.93 -5.03
CA TRP A 178 -3.69 8.37 -4.98
C TRP A 178 -4.62 7.25 -4.49
N ARG A 179 -5.41 7.54 -3.51
CA ARG A 179 -6.44 6.64 -2.96
C ARG A 179 -7.60 7.39 -2.31
N GLY A 180 -7.84 8.64 -2.79
CA GLY A 180 -8.81 9.56 -2.20
C GLY A 180 -8.21 10.37 -1.06
N VAL A 181 -9.05 11.17 -0.39
CA VAL A 181 -8.61 12.12 0.64
C VAL A 181 -8.94 11.67 2.06
N ALA A 182 -10.18 11.26 2.30
CA ALA A 182 -10.60 10.79 3.63
C ALA A 182 -11.74 9.77 3.55
N PHE A 183 -11.65 8.74 4.37
CA PHE A 183 -12.58 7.62 4.40
C PHE A 183 -12.98 7.21 5.80
N GLU A 184 -14.15 6.63 5.87
CA GLU A 184 -14.68 5.85 6.97
C GLU A 184 -14.98 4.44 6.47
N SER A 185 -14.54 3.41 7.19
CA SER A 185 -14.80 2.00 6.84
C SER A 185 -15.15 1.16 8.06
N LYS A 186 -15.79 0.02 7.80
CA LYS A 186 -16.03 -1.03 8.79
C LYS A 186 -15.58 -2.37 8.22
N ASP A 187 -14.68 -3.02 8.91
CA ASP A 187 -14.08 -4.26 8.45
C ASP A 187 -13.78 -5.25 9.58
N ARG A 188 -13.45 -6.47 9.18
CA ARG A 188 -13.01 -7.56 10.02
C ARG A 188 -11.63 -8.04 9.61
N HIS A 189 -10.92 -8.54 10.60
CA HIS A 189 -9.61 -9.12 10.43
C HIS A 189 -9.60 -10.53 11.02
N TYR A 190 -9.08 -11.49 10.27
CA TYR A 190 -9.06 -12.90 10.66
C TYR A 190 -7.65 -13.46 10.62
N SER A 191 -7.36 -14.34 11.59
CA SER A 191 -6.29 -15.32 11.49
C SER A 191 -6.90 -16.71 11.39
N PHE A 192 -6.16 -17.65 10.80
CA PHE A 192 -6.64 -19.01 10.61
C PHE A 192 -5.79 -19.99 11.43
N THR A 193 -6.44 -20.97 12.03
CA THR A 193 -5.74 -22.07 12.70
C THR A 193 -5.09 -22.99 11.66
N SER A 194 -4.21 -23.89 12.09
CA SER A 194 -3.63 -24.93 11.23
C SER A 194 -4.68 -25.87 10.63
N SER A 195 -5.87 -25.98 11.25
CA SER A 195 -7.01 -26.72 10.72
C SER A 195 -7.91 -25.92 9.78
N GLY A 196 -7.53 -24.66 9.51
CA GLY A 196 -8.27 -23.78 8.60
C GLY A 196 -9.49 -23.08 9.22
N GLN A 197 -9.65 -23.09 10.54
CA GLN A 197 -10.75 -22.41 11.19
C GLN A 197 -10.45 -20.92 11.32
N PRO A 198 -11.37 -20.02 10.88
CA PRO A 198 -11.21 -18.59 11.04
C PRO A 198 -11.37 -18.18 12.50
N VAL A 199 -10.48 -17.34 12.96
CA VAL A 199 -10.50 -16.69 14.28
C VAL A 199 -10.60 -15.20 14.07
N LEU A 200 -11.69 -14.60 14.54
CA LEU A 200 -11.88 -13.14 14.47
C LEU A 200 -10.86 -12.45 15.39
N GLY A 201 -9.89 -11.79 14.80
CA GLY A 201 -8.89 -10.98 15.49
C GLY A 201 -9.46 -9.64 15.93
N SER A 202 -10.19 -8.97 15.04
CA SER A 202 -10.94 -7.75 15.34
C SER A 202 -12.04 -7.49 14.32
N GLN A 203 -13.09 -6.84 14.77
CA GLN A 203 -14.04 -6.07 13.98
C GLN A 203 -13.90 -4.62 14.38
N ALA A 204 -13.75 -3.75 13.42
CA ALA A 204 -13.35 -2.38 13.69
C ALA A 204 -14.09 -1.36 12.82
N HIS A 205 -14.23 -0.16 13.39
CA HIS A 205 -14.62 1.06 12.71
C HIS A 205 -13.38 1.93 12.53
N GLN A 206 -13.06 2.33 11.31
CA GLN A 206 -11.82 3.01 10.96
C GLN A 206 -12.06 4.34 10.26
N PHE A 207 -11.09 5.25 10.44
CA PHE A 207 -10.99 6.51 9.72
C PHE A 207 -9.59 6.64 9.16
N GLU A 208 -9.50 6.93 7.87
CA GLU A 208 -8.25 7.18 7.16
C GLU A 208 -8.31 8.55 6.52
N GLN A 209 -7.19 9.28 6.52
CA GLN A 209 -7.06 10.59 5.89
C GLN A 209 -5.66 10.77 5.32
N TYR A 210 -5.58 11.34 4.13
CA TYR A 210 -4.35 11.57 3.38
C TYR A 210 -4.16 13.07 3.17
N ASP A 211 -3.60 13.74 4.17
CA ASP A 211 -3.48 15.21 4.21
C ASP A 211 -2.67 15.77 3.04
N ALA A 212 -1.68 15.04 2.55
CA ALA A 212 -0.89 15.43 1.39
C ALA A 212 -1.71 15.57 0.10
N TYR A 213 -2.93 15.03 0.05
CA TYR A 213 -3.83 15.08 -1.11
C TYR A 213 -4.96 16.13 -1.00
N GLN A 214 -4.87 17.03 -0.04
CA GLN A 214 -5.84 18.14 0.05
C GLN A 214 -5.74 19.02 -1.21
N GLU A 215 -6.87 19.26 -1.87
CA GLU A 215 -6.93 20.14 -3.02
C GLU A 215 -6.51 21.58 -2.65
N GLY A 216 -5.69 22.21 -3.50
CA GLY A 216 -5.15 23.55 -3.25
C GLY A 216 -3.96 23.62 -2.29
N LEU A 217 -3.53 22.50 -1.69
CA LEU A 217 -2.36 22.47 -0.81
C LEU A 217 -1.09 22.81 -1.60
N THR A 218 -0.30 23.76 -1.08
CA THR A 218 1.02 24.09 -1.63
C THR A 218 2.14 23.35 -0.88
N PRO A 219 3.32 23.13 -1.53
CA PRO A 219 4.47 22.53 -0.84
C PRO A 219 4.92 23.31 0.38
N GLU A 220 4.83 24.64 0.33
CA GLU A 220 5.22 25.54 1.42
C GLU A 220 4.27 25.43 2.63
N GLU A 221 2.97 25.32 2.38
CA GLU A 221 1.96 25.08 3.44
C GLU A 221 2.12 23.68 4.04
N HIS A 222 2.36 22.68 3.21
CA HIS A 222 2.62 21.31 3.64
C HIS A 222 3.84 21.24 4.56
N ALA A 223 4.95 21.89 4.19
CA ALA A 223 6.14 21.98 5.01
C ALA A 223 5.89 22.70 6.35
N LYS A 224 5.17 23.84 6.35
CA LYS A 224 4.79 24.57 7.57
C LYS A 224 3.93 23.71 8.52
N GLN A 225 3.17 22.77 8.00
CA GLN A 225 2.36 21.85 8.79
C GLN A 225 3.15 20.64 9.35
N GLY A 226 4.44 20.48 9.01
CA GLY A 226 5.28 19.35 9.41
C GLY A 226 5.09 18.13 8.52
N TYR A 227 4.78 18.33 7.23
CA TYR A 227 4.66 17.27 6.23
C TYR A 227 3.63 16.16 6.55
N PRO A 228 2.39 16.48 6.97
CA PRO A 228 1.41 15.45 7.29
C PRO A 228 1.07 14.62 6.04
N ASN A 229 1.00 13.30 6.19
CA ASN A 229 0.66 12.37 5.12
C ASN A 229 -0.57 11.55 5.46
N PHE A 230 -0.38 10.48 6.21
CA PHE A 230 -1.40 9.50 6.55
C PHE A 230 -1.83 9.65 8.00
N LYS A 231 -3.13 9.75 8.22
CA LYS A 231 -3.75 9.70 9.52
C LYS A 231 -4.71 8.51 9.58
N PHE A 232 -4.59 7.73 10.60
CA PHE A 232 -5.39 6.55 10.82
C PHE A 232 -5.92 6.54 12.24
N MET A 233 -7.20 6.21 12.39
CA MET A 233 -7.83 6.01 13.69
C MET A 233 -8.78 4.83 13.60
N GLN A 234 -8.67 3.91 14.56
CA GLN A 234 -9.45 2.68 14.62
C GLN A 234 -10.04 2.49 15.99
N PHE A 235 -11.28 2.00 16.02
CA PHE A 235 -11.99 1.57 17.22
C PHE A 235 -12.44 0.13 17.04
N VAL A 236 -12.07 -0.73 17.97
CA VAL A 236 -12.41 -2.16 17.96
C VAL A 236 -13.79 -2.35 18.58
N ASP A 237 -14.69 -3.03 17.86
CA ASP A 237 -16.03 -3.37 18.31
C ASP A 237 -16.12 -4.82 18.82
N GLN A 238 -15.33 -5.73 18.22
CA GLN A 238 -15.28 -7.15 18.56
C GLN A 238 -13.85 -7.70 18.43
N PRO A 239 -13.51 -8.79 19.12
CA PRO A 239 -14.33 -9.55 20.09
C PRO A 239 -14.57 -8.75 21.39
N THR A 240 -15.55 -9.16 22.20
CA THR A 240 -16.02 -8.42 23.38
C THR A 240 -14.89 -8.05 24.36
N PHE A 241 -13.88 -8.92 24.54
CA PHE A 241 -12.75 -8.64 25.44
C PHE A 241 -11.80 -7.55 24.92
N ARG A 242 -11.93 -7.14 23.66
CA ARG A 242 -11.17 -6.06 23.01
C ARG A 242 -12.03 -4.84 22.69
N ALA A 243 -13.34 -4.97 22.83
CA ALA A 243 -14.26 -3.89 22.49
C ALA A 243 -13.92 -2.61 23.25
N GLY A 244 -13.79 -1.50 22.52
CA GLY A 244 -13.36 -0.22 23.04
C GLY A 244 -11.84 0.05 22.91
N GLU A 245 -11.01 -0.91 22.52
CA GLU A 245 -9.62 -0.61 22.18
C GLU A 245 -9.55 0.41 21.02
N GLY A 246 -8.59 1.32 21.08
CA GLY A 246 -8.37 2.31 20.05
C GLY A 246 -6.90 2.38 19.64
N LEU A 247 -6.68 2.65 18.35
CA LEU A 247 -5.36 2.94 17.78
C LEU A 247 -5.44 4.22 16.96
N MET A 248 -4.47 5.09 17.10
CA MET A 248 -4.27 6.23 16.22
C MET A 248 -2.83 6.28 15.74
N VAL A 249 -2.65 6.54 14.46
CA VAL A 249 -1.33 6.69 13.81
C VAL A 249 -1.34 7.95 12.97
N LEU A 250 -0.28 8.74 13.08
CA LEU A 250 -0.02 9.91 12.26
C LEU A 250 1.36 9.74 11.63
N ASP A 251 1.39 9.70 10.30
CA ASP A 251 2.62 9.59 9.50
C ASP A 251 2.91 10.88 8.75
N SER A 252 4.20 11.11 8.52
CA SER A 252 4.72 12.23 7.74
C SER A 252 5.23 11.77 6.36
N THR A 253 5.27 12.67 5.38
CA THR A 253 6.05 12.45 4.16
C THR A 253 7.53 12.73 4.35
N ASN A 254 7.95 13.31 5.49
CA ASN A 254 9.35 13.62 5.78
C ASN A 254 9.70 13.31 7.23
N CYS A 255 10.26 12.12 7.47
CA CYS A 255 10.67 11.70 8.81
C CYS A 255 11.99 12.33 9.28
N THR A 256 12.70 13.03 8.41
CA THR A 256 13.84 13.83 8.88
C THR A 256 13.39 15.05 9.71
N VAL A 257 12.11 15.42 9.57
CA VAL A 257 11.44 16.51 10.31
C VAL A 257 10.51 15.97 11.39
N GLN A 258 9.65 15.02 11.05
CA GLN A 258 8.66 14.44 11.96
C GLN A 258 8.45 12.96 11.70
N ASP A 259 8.83 12.14 12.64
CA ASP A 259 8.63 10.69 12.62
C ASP A 259 7.18 10.30 12.96
N ARG A 260 6.84 9.02 12.72
CA ARG A 260 5.55 8.43 13.09
C ARG A 260 5.17 8.72 14.53
N GLN A 261 3.93 9.11 14.72
CA GLN A 261 3.32 9.24 16.03
C GLN A 261 2.17 8.25 16.17
N ALA A 262 2.17 7.46 17.23
CA ALA A 262 1.12 6.49 17.49
C ALA A 262 0.64 6.55 18.94
N TRP A 263 -0.68 6.33 19.13
CA TRP A 263 -1.32 6.26 20.43
C TRP A 263 -2.28 5.08 20.47
N GLN A 264 -2.36 4.47 21.64
CA GLN A 264 -3.28 3.38 21.93
C GLN A 264 -4.16 3.72 23.11
N TYR A 265 -5.44 3.39 23.03
CA TYR A 265 -6.32 3.29 24.17
C TYR A 265 -6.54 1.82 24.51
N LEU A 266 -6.20 1.44 25.74
CA LEU A 266 -6.39 0.08 26.26
C LEU A 266 -7.48 0.11 27.34
N VAL A 267 -8.55 -0.64 27.12
CA VAL A 267 -9.74 -0.68 27.98
C VAL A 267 -9.40 -1.03 29.42
N GLY A 268 -8.53 -2.01 29.64
CA GLY A 268 -8.09 -2.42 30.97
C GLY A 268 -7.33 -1.34 31.76
N GLN A 269 -6.69 -0.40 31.07
CA GLN A 269 -5.96 0.72 31.68
C GLN A 269 -6.77 2.02 31.71
N ARG A 270 -7.88 2.11 30.98
CA ARG A 270 -8.75 3.29 30.84
C ARG A 270 -8.02 4.60 30.54
N ARG A 271 -6.94 4.52 29.75
CA ARG A 271 -6.14 5.68 29.38
C ARG A 271 -5.54 5.55 27.98
N VAL A 272 -5.34 6.70 27.35
CA VAL A 272 -4.54 6.81 26.13
C VAL A 272 -3.06 6.85 26.52
N ARG A 273 -2.25 6.11 25.82
CA ARG A 273 -0.79 6.16 25.94
C ARG A 273 -0.13 6.27 24.58
N ARG A 274 1.02 6.91 24.54
CA ARG A 274 1.87 6.90 23.34
C ARG A 274 2.40 5.49 23.12
N ALA A 275 2.43 5.06 21.84
CA ALA A 275 2.88 3.74 21.41
C ALA A 275 4.01 3.88 20.38
N PRO A 276 5.22 4.32 20.79
CA PRO A 276 6.31 4.67 19.86
C PRO A 276 6.86 3.45 19.11
N THR A 277 6.58 2.24 19.57
CA THR A 277 7.06 0.98 18.96
C THR A 277 6.11 0.41 17.92
N VAL A 278 4.97 1.05 17.66
CA VAL A 278 4.03 0.60 16.61
C VAL A 278 4.64 0.86 15.23
N GLY A 279 5.18 -0.19 14.63
CA GLY A 279 5.82 -0.12 13.31
C GLY A 279 6.66 -1.37 13.04
N TRP A 280 7.14 -1.49 11.82
CA TRP A 280 8.03 -2.54 11.35
C TRP A 280 7.49 -3.95 11.66
N ASP A 281 8.39 -4.88 12.08
CA ASP A 281 8.07 -6.24 12.48
C ASP A 281 7.46 -6.37 13.88
N THR A 282 6.94 -5.30 14.46
CA THR A 282 6.09 -5.40 15.64
C THR A 282 4.84 -6.20 15.28
N PRO A 283 4.52 -7.29 16.00
CA PRO A 283 3.32 -8.07 15.72
C PRO A 283 2.07 -7.18 15.78
N ASP A 284 1.26 -7.27 14.75
CA ASP A 284 0.02 -6.52 14.68
C ASP A 284 -1.03 -7.11 15.63
N PHE A 285 -1.28 -6.44 16.72
CA PHE A 285 -2.28 -6.86 17.70
C PHE A 285 -3.71 -6.84 17.16
N VAL A 286 -3.96 -6.11 16.08
CA VAL A 286 -5.29 -6.01 15.45
C VAL A 286 -5.72 -7.35 14.86
N VAL A 287 -4.80 -8.09 14.26
CA VAL A 287 -5.02 -9.46 13.75
C VAL A 287 -4.36 -10.53 14.61
N SER A 288 -4.37 -10.36 15.92
CA SER A 288 -3.84 -11.34 16.88
C SER A 288 -2.36 -11.68 16.67
N GLY A 289 -1.56 -10.75 16.15
CA GLY A 289 -0.13 -10.92 15.91
C GLY A 289 0.24 -11.82 14.73
N SER A 290 -0.72 -12.16 13.87
CA SER A 290 -0.47 -13.03 12.72
C SER A 290 0.32 -12.38 11.59
N ASN A 291 0.44 -11.04 11.59
CA ASN A 291 1.24 -10.24 10.66
C ASN A 291 1.92 -9.07 11.39
N PHE A 292 2.74 -8.32 10.68
CA PHE A 292 3.49 -7.18 11.20
C PHE A 292 2.85 -5.85 10.77
N PHE A 293 3.14 -4.77 11.49
CA PHE A 293 2.60 -3.45 11.17
C PHE A 293 3.06 -2.93 9.80
N ASP A 294 4.24 -3.30 9.34
CA ASP A 294 4.74 -2.90 8.02
C ASP A 294 4.29 -3.80 6.86
N GLU A 295 3.41 -4.75 7.13
CA GLU A 295 2.73 -5.58 6.11
C GLU A 295 1.33 -5.05 5.78
N VAL A 296 0.88 -3.96 6.42
CA VAL A 296 -0.45 -3.40 6.21
C VAL A 296 -0.63 -2.94 4.77
N PHE A 297 -1.70 -3.42 4.10
CA PHE A 297 -2.03 -3.09 2.71
C PHE A 297 -0.86 -3.30 1.72
N GLY A 298 -0.09 -4.38 1.94
CA GLY A 298 1.05 -4.72 1.10
C GLY A 298 2.17 -3.69 1.08
N SER A 299 2.20 -2.77 2.05
CA SER A 299 3.12 -1.64 2.00
C SER A 299 3.82 -1.34 3.31
N VAL A 300 5.05 -0.91 3.20
CA VAL A 300 5.76 -0.26 4.30
C VAL A 300 5.18 1.14 4.45
N LEU A 301 4.34 1.32 5.45
CA LEU A 301 3.86 2.64 5.85
C LEU A 301 4.97 3.39 6.58
N SER A 302 4.94 4.74 6.54
CA SER A 302 5.95 5.60 7.14
C SER A 302 7.29 5.61 6.39
N CYS A 303 8.31 6.18 6.97
CA CYS A 303 9.61 6.40 6.36
C CYS A 303 10.51 5.16 6.45
N ASN A 304 11.55 5.11 5.64
CA ASN A 304 12.43 3.96 5.59
C ASN A 304 13.70 4.16 6.43
N GLU A 305 13.82 3.34 7.43
CA GLU A 305 15.02 3.27 8.26
C GLU A 305 15.84 2.00 8.04
N ARG A 306 15.18 0.89 7.65
CA ARG A 306 15.76 -0.45 7.80
C ARG A 306 16.20 -1.10 6.50
N TYR A 307 15.61 -0.74 5.35
CA TYR A 307 15.85 -1.44 4.09
C TYR A 307 16.54 -0.57 3.04
N GLU A 308 17.34 -1.20 2.21
CA GLU A 308 17.79 -0.66 0.94
C GLU A 308 16.85 -1.14 -0.16
N TYR A 309 16.48 -0.24 -1.07
CA TYR A 309 15.53 -0.51 -2.15
C TYR A 309 16.22 -0.48 -3.50
N LYS A 310 16.20 -1.61 -4.20
CA LYS A 310 16.74 -1.75 -5.55
C LYS A 310 15.60 -1.88 -6.56
N LEU A 311 15.57 -1.04 -7.58
CA LEU A 311 14.66 -1.18 -8.70
C LEU A 311 15.17 -2.27 -9.64
N LEU A 312 14.37 -3.32 -9.86
CA LEU A 312 14.68 -4.42 -10.77
C LEU A 312 14.08 -4.23 -12.18
N GLY A 313 13.32 -3.15 -12.37
CA GLY A 313 12.65 -2.82 -13.62
C GLY A 313 11.14 -3.12 -13.61
N LYS A 314 10.54 -3.09 -14.81
CA LYS A 314 9.13 -3.45 -15.03
C LYS A 314 9.00 -4.89 -15.53
N LYS A 315 7.88 -5.54 -15.18
CA LYS A 315 7.46 -6.84 -15.70
C LYS A 315 5.96 -6.85 -15.96
N GLU A 316 5.53 -7.67 -16.91
CA GLU A 316 4.13 -8.04 -17.07
C GLU A 316 3.83 -9.23 -16.16
N MET A 317 2.93 -9.05 -15.20
CA MET A 317 2.64 -10.07 -14.18
C MET A 317 1.14 -10.20 -13.95
N LEU A 318 0.72 -11.39 -13.55
CA LEU A 318 -0.64 -11.64 -13.09
C LEU A 318 -0.77 -11.06 -11.68
N ILE A 319 -1.71 -10.13 -11.51
CA ILE A 319 -2.00 -9.48 -10.22
C ILE A 319 -3.51 -9.54 -9.91
N PRO A 320 -3.90 -9.52 -8.63
CA PRO A 320 -5.31 -9.49 -8.25
C PRO A 320 -5.89 -8.09 -8.49
N TYR A 321 -6.75 -7.94 -9.51
CA TYR A 321 -7.25 -6.66 -9.96
C TYR A 321 -8.76 -6.71 -10.24
N ASN A 322 -9.49 -5.58 -10.07
CA ASN A 322 -10.95 -5.51 -10.26
C ASN A 322 -11.74 -6.54 -9.43
N ASN A 323 -11.39 -6.70 -8.16
CA ASN A 323 -11.95 -7.71 -7.27
C ASN A 323 -13.24 -7.27 -6.55
N ASN A 324 -14.06 -6.43 -7.18
CA ASN A 324 -15.28 -5.88 -6.57
C ASN A 324 -16.30 -6.95 -6.13
N LYS A 325 -16.26 -8.13 -6.73
CA LYS A 325 -17.05 -9.29 -6.31
C LYS A 325 -16.94 -9.57 -4.80
N LEU A 326 -15.74 -9.35 -4.21
CA LEU A 326 -15.49 -9.62 -2.79
C LEU A 326 -16.42 -8.84 -1.85
N PHE A 327 -16.89 -7.65 -2.24
CA PHE A 327 -17.83 -6.87 -1.44
C PHE A 327 -19.21 -7.51 -1.28
N SER A 328 -19.57 -8.45 -2.16
CA SER A 328 -20.86 -9.13 -2.18
C SER A 328 -20.84 -10.50 -1.52
N LEU A 329 -19.68 -10.98 -1.10
CA LEU A 329 -19.47 -12.33 -0.58
C LEU A 329 -19.53 -12.37 0.94
N THR A 330 -19.99 -13.48 1.46
CA THR A 330 -19.85 -13.83 2.87
C THR A 330 -18.44 -14.35 3.15
N GLU A 331 -18.01 -14.29 4.40
CA GLU A 331 -16.73 -14.85 4.86
C GLU A 331 -16.58 -16.34 4.50
N LYS A 332 -17.68 -17.11 4.61
CA LYS A 332 -17.70 -18.53 4.23
C LYS A 332 -17.40 -18.76 2.76
N GLU A 333 -17.83 -17.83 1.88
CA GLU A 333 -17.54 -17.90 0.45
C GLU A 333 -16.11 -17.46 0.14
N MET A 334 -15.58 -16.49 0.89
CA MET A 334 -14.22 -15.97 0.70
C MET A 334 -13.11 -16.91 1.21
N PHE A 335 -13.38 -17.69 2.26
CA PHE A 335 -12.35 -18.43 2.96
C PHE A 335 -12.30 -19.88 2.54
N GLY A 336 -11.11 -20.35 2.14
CA GLY A 336 -10.75 -21.74 2.06
C GLY A 336 -10.02 -22.22 3.32
N GLN A 337 -9.73 -23.49 3.41
CA GLN A 337 -9.07 -24.06 4.58
C GLN A 337 -7.64 -23.54 4.76
N ASN A 338 -6.85 -23.49 3.70
CA ASN A 338 -5.43 -23.19 3.74
C ASN A 338 -5.04 -21.85 3.06
N HIS A 339 -5.98 -21.25 2.37
CA HIS A 339 -5.84 -20.01 1.63
C HIS A 339 -7.23 -19.46 1.31
N HIS A 340 -7.31 -18.25 0.73
CA HIS A 340 -8.57 -17.73 0.19
C HIS A 340 -9.20 -18.71 -0.80
N ASN A 341 -10.50 -18.67 -0.95
CA ASN A 341 -11.18 -19.41 -2.01
C ASN A 341 -10.75 -18.86 -3.38
N PRO A 342 -10.13 -19.65 -4.27
CA PRO A 342 -9.66 -19.15 -5.56
C PRO A 342 -10.81 -18.72 -6.49
N ASP A 343 -12.05 -19.22 -6.31
CA ASP A 343 -13.23 -18.85 -7.09
C ASP A 343 -13.63 -17.38 -6.96
N VAL A 344 -13.07 -16.68 -5.97
CA VAL A 344 -13.50 -15.32 -5.64
C VAL A 344 -12.52 -14.25 -6.09
N LEU A 345 -11.28 -14.63 -6.43
CA LEU A 345 -10.27 -13.68 -6.91
C LEU A 345 -10.21 -13.65 -8.43
N ARG A 346 -10.23 -12.45 -8.95
CA ARG A 346 -9.96 -12.11 -10.34
C ARG A 346 -8.49 -11.72 -10.47
N TRP A 347 -7.78 -12.35 -11.41
CA TRP A 347 -6.40 -12.05 -11.76
C TRP A 347 -6.36 -11.45 -13.16
N GLU A 348 -5.57 -10.41 -13.35
CA GLU A 348 -5.38 -9.75 -14.64
C GLU A 348 -3.90 -9.56 -14.92
N LEU A 349 -3.51 -9.50 -16.19
CA LEU A 349 -2.14 -9.23 -16.60
C LEU A 349 -1.90 -7.71 -16.59
N HIS A 350 -0.98 -7.24 -15.75
CA HIS A 350 -0.61 -5.82 -15.65
C HIS A 350 0.90 -5.65 -15.68
N ARG A 351 1.38 -4.45 -16.02
CA ARG A 351 2.78 -4.07 -15.81
C ARG A 351 2.98 -3.66 -14.37
N VAL A 352 4.01 -4.21 -13.76
CA VAL A 352 4.39 -3.88 -12.39
C VAL A 352 5.85 -3.43 -12.33
N TRP A 353 6.14 -2.48 -11.48
CA TRP A 353 7.48 -2.18 -11.00
C TRP A 353 7.87 -3.25 -10.00
N VAL A 354 9.03 -3.88 -10.21
CA VAL A 354 9.59 -4.87 -9.27
C VAL A 354 10.68 -4.20 -8.46
N VAL A 355 10.45 -4.12 -7.14
CA VAL A 355 11.38 -3.49 -6.20
C VAL A 355 11.83 -4.52 -5.18
N GLU A 356 13.13 -4.72 -5.05
CA GLU A 356 13.72 -5.56 -4.02
C GLU A 356 14.16 -4.68 -2.83
N ALA A 357 13.75 -5.06 -1.63
CA ALA A 357 14.15 -4.44 -0.38
C ALA A 357 15.00 -5.42 0.43
N THR A 358 16.23 -5.06 0.73
CA THR A 358 17.16 -5.86 1.52
C THR A 358 17.45 -5.16 2.84
N LEU A 359 17.40 -5.90 3.94
CA LEU A 359 17.69 -5.36 5.26
C LEU A 359 19.12 -4.82 5.32
N LYS A 360 19.27 -3.57 5.78
CA LYS A 360 20.58 -2.92 5.93
C LYS A 360 21.42 -3.60 7.02
N ASP A 361 22.73 -3.57 6.84
CA ASP A 361 23.65 -4.06 7.85
C ASP A 361 23.44 -3.42 9.22
N GLY A 362 23.45 -4.24 10.26
CA GLY A 362 23.23 -3.80 11.64
C GLY A 362 21.77 -3.51 12.01
N LYS A 363 20.84 -3.56 11.07
CA LYS A 363 19.39 -3.44 11.34
C LYS A 363 18.78 -4.81 11.64
N ARG A 364 17.66 -4.81 12.38
CA ARG A 364 16.93 -6.03 12.74
C ARG A 364 15.51 -5.96 12.20
N HIS A 365 15.08 -7.07 11.60
CA HIS A 365 13.72 -7.30 11.15
C HIS A 365 13.50 -8.80 10.96
N ALA A 366 12.28 -9.29 11.17
CA ALA A 366 11.96 -10.71 10.97
C ALA A 366 12.08 -11.15 9.51
N VAL A 367 11.79 -10.24 8.56
CA VAL A 367 11.91 -10.48 7.11
C VAL A 367 13.21 -9.89 6.61
N GLN A 368 14.15 -10.73 6.16
CA GLN A 368 15.48 -10.31 5.69
C GLN A 368 15.42 -9.59 4.34
N LYS A 369 14.61 -10.10 3.43
CA LYS A 369 14.47 -9.59 2.07
C LYS A 369 13.00 -9.59 1.66
N ARG A 370 12.59 -8.58 0.88
CA ARG A 370 11.24 -8.46 0.30
C ARG A 370 11.35 -8.13 -1.18
N LYS A 371 10.37 -8.59 -1.97
CA LYS A 371 10.09 -8.05 -3.30
C LYS A 371 8.67 -7.52 -3.32
N PHE A 372 8.55 -6.30 -3.78
CA PHE A 372 7.26 -5.64 -3.99
C PHE A 372 6.94 -5.62 -5.48
N TYR A 373 5.73 -5.99 -5.83
CA TYR A 373 5.18 -5.94 -7.18
C TYR A 373 4.15 -4.83 -7.21
N VAL A 374 4.61 -3.65 -7.63
CA VAL A 374 3.85 -2.40 -7.58
C VAL A 374 3.22 -2.15 -8.94
N ASP A 375 1.89 -2.16 -9.00
CA ASP A 375 1.15 -1.88 -10.23
C ASP A 375 1.47 -0.48 -10.75
N GLU A 376 1.76 -0.39 -12.06
CA GLU A 376 2.19 0.89 -12.66
C GLU A 376 1.07 1.93 -12.74
N ASP A 377 -0.20 1.49 -12.84
CA ASP A 377 -1.33 2.41 -12.95
C ASP A 377 -1.69 3.03 -11.60
N THR A 378 -1.66 2.25 -10.51
CA THR A 378 -2.15 2.65 -9.20
C THR A 378 -1.07 3.01 -8.20
N TRP A 379 0.18 2.63 -8.47
CA TRP A 379 1.28 2.65 -7.50
C TRP A 379 1.00 1.83 -6.24
N SER A 380 0.05 0.92 -6.29
CA SER A 380 -0.28 0.02 -5.17
C SER A 380 0.54 -1.26 -5.26
N THR A 381 0.96 -1.79 -4.11
CA THR A 381 1.56 -3.14 -4.04
C THR A 381 0.45 -4.16 -4.23
N ALA A 382 0.42 -4.80 -5.39
CA ALA A 382 -0.52 -5.89 -5.66
C ALA A 382 -0.14 -7.18 -4.94
N MET A 383 1.16 -7.42 -4.79
CA MET A 383 1.73 -8.58 -4.08
C MET A 383 3.06 -8.20 -3.46
N PHE A 384 3.44 -8.88 -2.37
CA PHE A 384 4.83 -8.93 -1.96
C PHE A 384 5.26 -10.35 -1.55
N ASP A 385 6.53 -10.63 -1.74
CA ASP A 385 7.22 -11.83 -1.30
C ASP A 385 8.25 -11.48 -0.24
N GLY A 386 8.36 -12.26 0.82
CA GLY A 386 9.31 -12.08 1.91
C GLY A 386 10.14 -13.33 2.21
N TRP A 387 11.42 -13.14 2.43
CA TRP A 387 12.38 -14.20 2.77
C TRP A 387 12.88 -14.02 4.19
N ASP A 388 13.06 -15.14 4.89
CA ASP A 388 13.69 -15.19 6.19
C ASP A 388 15.23 -15.01 6.11
N HIS A 389 15.89 -15.08 7.26
CA HIS A 389 17.34 -14.95 7.38
C HIS A 389 18.12 -16.14 6.79
N SER A 390 17.48 -17.26 6.50
CA SER A 390 18.09 -18.40 5.80
C SER A 390 17.97 -18.29 4.27
N GLY A 391 17.29 -17.26 3.78
CA GLY A 391 17.00 -17.07 2.35
C GLY A 391 15.84 -17.91 1.84
N LYS A 392 15.08 -18.55 2.73
CA LYS A 392 13.85 -19.28 2.39
C LYS A 392 12.69 -18.30 2.24
N ILE A 393 11.89 -18.48 1.18
CA ILE A 393 10.64 -17.74 1.05
C ILE A 393 9.70 -18.13 2.20
N TRP A 394 9.16 -17.13 2.88
CA TRP A 394 8.44 -17.34 4.13
C TRP A 394 7.09 -16.63 4.18
N ARG A 395 7.03 -15.37 3.68
CA ARG A 395 5.84 -14.54 3.72
C ARG A 395 5.39 -14.21 2.31
N VAL A 396 4.07 -14.28 2.05
CA VAL A 396 3.46 -13.90 0.78
C VAL A 396 2.23 -13.06 1.06
N SER A 397 2.11 -11.90 0.43
CA SER A 397 0.89 -11.10 0.45
C SER A 397 0.28 -11.02 -0.93
N ILE A 398 -1.04 -11.14 -0.97
CA ILE A 398 -1.89 -10.93 -2.14
C ILE A 398 -2.89 -9.84 -1.75
N SER A 399 -2.84 -8.69 -2.41
CA SER A 399 -3.64 -7.50 -2.06
C SER A 399 -4.59 -7.14 -3.21
N PRO A 400 -5.85 -7.62 -3.16
CA PRO A 400 -6.83 -7.36 -4.21
C PRO A 400 -7.12 -5.87 -4.36
N ALA A 401 -7.11 -5.38 -5.60
CA ALA A 401 -7.54 -4.03 -5.92
C ALA A 401 -9.02 -3.99 -6.32
N TYR A 402 -9.72 -2.95 -5.88
CA TYR A 402 -11.14 -2.71 -6.10
C TYR A 402 -11.36 -1.37 -6.78
N TYR A 403 -12.31 -1.27 -7.69
CA TYR A 403 -12.72 0.00 -8.25
C TYR A 403 -13.76 0.70 -7.38
N PHE A 404 -13.48 1.96 -7.04
CA PHE A 404 -14.39 2.84 -6.33
C PHE A 404 -14.86 3.97 -7.25
N PRO A 405 -16.10 3.96 -7.71
CA PRO A 405 -16.58 4.91 -8.72
C PRO A 405 -16.68 6.36 -8.22
N ASP A 406 -16.90 6.55 -6.93
CA ASP A 406 -16.97 7.86 -6.28
C ASP A 406 -15.60 8.47 -5.94
N VAL A 407 -14.52 7.69 -6.08
CA VAL A 407 -13.12 8.14 -5.90
C VAL A 407 -12.37 8.18 -7.23
N PRO A 408 -13.00 7.98 -8.36
CA PRO A 408 -12.59 7.42 -9.64
C PRO A 408 -11.22 6.72 -9.59
N GLY A 409 -11.14 5.60 -8.88
CA GLY A 409 -9.85 4.93 -8.74
C GLY A 409 -9.92 3.51 -8.21
N MET A 410 -8.79 2.82 -8.36
CA MET A 410 -8.56 1.49 -7.79
C MET A 410 -7.93 1.65 -6.42
N LEU A 411 -8.50 1.02 -5.42
CA LEU A 411 -8.01 1.03 -4.04
C LEU A 411 -7.70 -0.38 -3.56
N ILE A 412 -6.73 -0.50 -2.65
CA ILE A 412 -6.48 -1.71 -1.89
C ILE A 412 -6.89 -1.46 -0.45
N HIS A 413 -7.79 -2.30 0.07
CA HIS A 413 -8.25 -2.24 1.47
C HIS A 413 -8.27 -3.61 2.14
N ASN A 414 -8.07 -4.69 1.38
CA ASN A 414 -8.02 -6.07 1.86
C ASN A 414 -6.69 -6.70 1.49
N ASP A 415 -6.16 -7.57 2.35
CA ASP A 415 -5.02 -8.41 2.01
C ASP A 415 -5.22 -9.84 2.50
N PHE A 416 -4.66 -10.79 1.75
CA PHE A 416 -4.44 -12.17 2.15
C PHE A 416 -2.95 -12.37 2.40
N LEU A 417 -2.59 -12.62 3.64
CA LEU A 417 -1.21 -12.81 4.06
C LEU A 417 -0.94 -14.25 4.46
N TYR A 418 0.05 -14.85 3.84
CA TYR A 418 0.43 -16.25 4.05
C TYR A 418 1.78 -16.36 4.74
N VAL A 419 1.84 -17.22 5.74
CA VAL A 419 3.09 -17.72 6.33
C VAL A 419 3.29 -19.12 5.77
N LEU A 420 4.28 -19.32 4.90
CA LEU A 420 4.41 -20.57 4.13
C LEU A 420 4.68 -21.82 4.98
N ASP A 421 5.23 -21.68 6.17
CA ASP A 421 5.41 -22.75 7.15
C ASP A 421 4.41 -22.69 8.32
N GLY A 422 3.36 -21.87 8.20
CA GLY A 422 2.36 -21.63 9.21
C GLY A 422 0.95 -21.47 8.62
N ALA A 423 0.17 -20.64 9.29
CA ALA A 423 -1.19 -20.29 8.93
C ALA A 423 -1.24 -19.04 8.02
N TRP A 424 -2.42 -18.63 7.65
CA TRP A 424 -2.67 -17.42 6.91
C TRP A 424 -3.61 -16.47 7.67
N SER A 425 -3.69 -15.25 7.22
CA SER A 425 -4.57 -14.23 7.79
C SER A 425 -5.14 -13.36 6.69
N THR A 426 -6.22 -12.65 6.99
CA THR A 426 -6.78 -11.62 6.12
C THR A 426 -7.18 -10.39 6.91
N ARG A 427 -7.01 -9.22 6.30
CA ARG A 427 -7.36 -7.91 6.82
C ARG A 427 -8.35 -7.22 5.90
N GLY A 428 -9.08 -6.24 6.43
CA GLY A 428 -9.93 -5.37 5.64
C GLY A 428 -11.15 -6.06 5.03
N VAL A 429 -11.60 -7.21 5.57
CA VAL A 429 -12.82 -7.88 5.11
C VAL A 429 -14.02 -7.02 5.48
N MET A 430 -14.59 -6.35 4.50
CA MET A 430 -15.74 -5.49 4.71
C MET A 430 -16.99 -6.33 4.95
N TYR A 431 -17.63 -6.15 6.11
CA TYR A 431 -18.63 -7.10 6.60
C TYR A 431 -20.06 -6.58 6.66
N GLU A 432 -20.25 -5.27 6.78
CA GLU A 432 -21.56 -4.71 7.05
C GLU A 432 -22.34 -4.43 5.76
N PRO A 433 -23.41 -5.19 5.47
CA PRO A 433 -24.25 -4.89 4.31
C PRO A 433 -24.84 -3.47 4.37
N GLY A 434 -24.63 -2.69 3.31
CA GLY A 434 -25.13 -1.31 3.21
C GLY A 434 -24.23 -0.25 3.85
N PHE A 435 -23.12 -0.66 4.50
CA PHE A 435 -22.02 0.24 4.88
C PHE A 435 -20.70 -0.53 4.95
N GLN A 436 -19.83 -0.30 4.02
CA GLN A 436 -18.50 -0.90 3.99
C GLN A 436 -17.42 0.17 4.04
N MET A 437 -17.42 1.09 3.09
CA MET A 437 -16.49 2.20 3.02
C MET A 437 -17.11 3.39 2.30
N ARG A 438 -16.89 4.61 2.79
CA ARG A 438 -17.35 5.85 2.11
C ARG A 438 -16.34 6.97 2.27
N GLN A 439 -16.34 7.88 1.32
CA GLN A 439 -15.66 9.15 1.48
C GLN A 439 -16.35 9.97 2.58
N ILE A 440 -15.57 10.71 3.33
CA ILE A 440 -16.01 11.67 4.33
C ILE A 440 -15.26 12.99 4.17
N PRO A 441 -15.80 14.11 4.69
CA PRO A 441 -15.00 15.33 4.83
C PRO A 441 -13.76 15.09 5.70
N MET A 442 -12.68 15.81 5.39
CA MET A 442 -11.48 15.78 6.20
C MET A 442 -11.78 16.17 7.64
N LYS A 443 -11.27 15.39 8.59
CA LYS A 443 -11.37 15.67 10.01
C LYS A 443 -10.32 16.68 10.45
N SER A 444 -10.70 17.54 11.39
CA SER A 444 -9.80 18.52 11.99
C SER A 444 -8.67 17.87 12.81
N LYS A 445 -7.65 18.66 13.16
CA LYS A 445 -6.56 18.21 14.05
C LYS A 445 -7.08 17.76 15.43
N THR A 446 -8.13 18.38 15.94
CA THR A 446 -8.75 18.01 17.24
C THR A 446 -9.48 16.67 17.14
N GLU A 447 -10.11 16.36 16.02
CA GLU A 447 -10.74 15.06 15.80
C GLU A 447 -9.72 13.92 15.63
N PHE A 448 -8.53 14.21 15.10
CA PHE A 448 -7.38 13.31 15.08
C PHE A 448 -6.42 13.58 16.26
N GLY A 449 -6.96 13.91 17.42
CA GLY A 449 -6.19 14.07 18.66
C GLY A 449 -6.28 12.84 19.57
N PRO A 450 -5.26 12.61 20.43
CA PRO A 450 -5.26 11.46 21.36
C PRO A 450 -6.50 11.38 22.24
N ASP A 451 -7.08 12.52 22.62
CA ASP A 451 -8.27 12.59 23.46
C ASP A 451 -9.51 11.98 22.81
N THR A 452 -9.57 11.98 21.48
CA THR A 452 -10.66 11.35 20.72
C THR A 452 -10.71 9.83 20.93
N LEU A 453 -9.56 9.19 21.15
CA LEU A 453 -9.50 7.76 21.46
C LEU A 453 -10.19 7.43 22.79
N SER A 454 -10.15 8.32 23.78
CA SER A 454 -10.81 8.12 25.07
C SER A 454 -12.28 8.53 25.03
N ALA A 455 -12.63 9.60 24.32
CA ALA A 455 -13.98 10.18 24.34
C ALA A 455 -15.07 9.22 23.81
N ARG A 456 -14.77 8.35 22.84
CA ARG A 456 -15.71 7.33 22.31
C ARG A 456 -15.94 6.16 23.26
N ASN A 457 -15.06 5.93 24.22
CA ASN A 457 -15.05 4.75 25.09
C ASN A 457 -15.64 5.03 26.49
N ILE A 458 -16.14 6.25 26.72
CA ILE A 458 -16.78 6.67 27.99
C ILE A 458 -18.31 6.52 27.96
N ARG A 459 -18.87 5.98 26.85
CA ARG A 459 -20.34 5.80 26.72
C ARG A 459 -20.75 4.35 26.94
#